data_a9422f868c792c26ba01849dbb43a9c2
#
_entry.id   a9422f868c792c26ba01849dbb43a9c2
#
_cell.length_a   1.000
_cell.length_b   1.000
_cell.length_c   1.000
_cell.angle_alpha   90.00
_cell.angle_beta   90.00
_cell.angle_gamma   90.00
#
_symmetry.space_group_name_H-M   'P 1'
#
loop_
_entity.id
_entity.type
_entity.pdbx_description
1 polymer ?
#
loop_
_entity_poly.entity_id
_entity_poly.type
_entity_poly.pdbx_seq_one_letter_code
_entity_poly.pdbx_strand_id
1 'polypeptide(L)'
;MAKYTKQNYKELANIIATESENIQDYVEGKKLNKRLKDITYYRLISLQHVAFKMQDVFKKDNPDFDCEEFFNDCNIGSQITRQFI
;
A
#
# COMPACT_ATOMS: atom_id res chain seq x y z
N MET A 1 12.01 5.20 23.68
CA MET A 1 12.79 4.98 22.43
C MET A 1 11.96 4.22 21.41
N ALA A 2 11.95 4.68 20.17
CA ALA A 2 11.17 4.02 19.14
C ALA A 2 11.76 2.64 18.80
N LYS A 3 10.87 1.67 18.62
CA LYS A 3 11.22 0.28 18.31
C LYS A 3 11.73 0.12 16.88
N TYR A 4 11.25 0.97 15.97
CA TYR A 4 11.60 0.92 14.54
C TYR A 4 12.37 2.17 14.13
N THR A 5 13.29 1.99 13.19
CA THR A 5 14.03 3.10 12.62
C THR A 5 13.34 3.60 11.34
N LYS A 6 13.75 4.78 10.85
CA LYS A 6 13.26 5.31 9.58
C LYS A 6 13.49 4.31 8.44
N GLN A 7 14.64 3.63 8.45
CA GLN A 7 14.96 2.61 7.44
C GLN A 7 13.98 1.44 7.50
N ASN A 8 13.58 1.01 8.70
CA ASN A 8 12.59 -0.05 8.84
C ASN A 8 11.24 0.34 8.23
N TYR A 9 10.80 1.58 8.46
CA TYR A 9 9.54 2.05 7.87
C TYR A 9 9.60 2.04 6.35
N LYS A 10 10.72 2.45 5.77
CA LYS A 10 10.90 2.46 4.32
C LYS A 10 10.92 1.05 3.73
N GLU A 11 11.57 0.11 4.40
CA GLU A 11 11.60 -1.29 3.98
C GLU A 11 10.22 -1.92 3.98
N LEU A 12 9.43 -1.65 5.03
CA LEU A 12 8.06 -2.17 5.13
C LEU A 12 7.15 -1.53 4.08
N ALA A 13 7.28 -0.22 3.87
CA ALA A 13 6.53 0.46 2.81
C ALA A 13 6.88 -0.11 1.42
N ASN A 14 8.14 -0.44 1.20
CA ASN A 14 8.58 -1.01 -0.08
C ASN A 14 7.99 -2.41 -0.31
N ILE A 15 7.84 -3.20 0.74
CA ILE A 15 7.17 -4.51 0.64
C ILE A 15 5.73 -4.32 0.16
N ILE A 16 5.03 -3.36 0.73
CA ILE A 16 3.65 -3.06 0.34
C ILE A 16 3.60 -2.53 -1.09
N ALA A 17 4.52 -1.63 -1.44
CA ALA A 17 4.59 -1.07 -2.80
C ALA A 17 4.82 -2.17 -3.83
N THR A 18 5.74 -3.11 -3.54
CA THR A 18 6.03 -4.24 -4.42
C THR A 18 4.80 -5.10 -4.61
N GLU A 19 4.05 -5.38 -3.53
CA GLU A 19 2.82 -6.17 -3.63
C GLU A 19 1.76 -5.45 -4.45
N SER A 20 1.61 -4.14 -4.29
CA SER A 20 0.64 -3.38 -5.08
C SER A 20 1.00 -3.41 -6.57
N GLU A 21 2.28 -3.34 -6.90
CA GLU A 21 2.76 -3.47 -8.27
C GLU A 21 2.49 -4.86 -8.84
N ASN A 22 2.68 -5.90 -8.04
CA ASN A 22 2.41 -7.28 -8.45
C ASN A 22 0.92 -7.48 -8.75
N ILE A 23 0.04 -6.89 -7.96
CA ILE A 23 -1.41 -6.93 -8.22
C ILE A 23 -1.73 -6.25 -9.54
N GLN A 24 -1.09 -5.10 -9.80
CA GLN A 24 -1.24 -4.35 -11.03
C GLN A 24 -0.74 -5.15 -12.24
N ASP A 25 0.46 -5.72 -12.12
CA ASP A 25 1.09 -6.48 -13.21
C ASP A 25 0.26 -7.71 -13.60
N TYR A 26 -0.41 -8.30 -12.63
CA TYR A 26 -1.27 -9.47 -12.88
C TYR A 26 -2.37 -9.17 -13.88
N VAL A 27 -2.92 -7.95 -13.86
CA VAL A 27 -4.01 -7.56 -14.76
C VAL A 27 -3.51 -6.81 -16.01
N GLU A 28 -2.27 -6.36 -16.01
CA GLU A 28 -1.71 -5.63 -17.14
C GLU A 28 -1.63 -6.55 -18.36
N GLY A 29 -2.08 -6.05 -19.49
CA GLY A 29 -2.12 -6.84 -20.71
C GLY A 29 -3.31 -7.78 -20.83
N LYS A 30 -4.11 -7.91 -19.78
CA LYS A 30 -5.34 -8.72 -19.80
C LYS A 30 -6.52 -7.82 -20.11
N LYS A 31 -7.50 -8.39 -20.82
CA LYS A 31 -8.75 -7.67 -21.05
C LYS A 31 -9.53 -7.59 -19.75
N LEU A 32 -9.66 -6.38 -19.20
CA LEU A 32 -10.36 -6.17 -17.95
C LEU A 32 -11.88 -6.27 -18.17
N ASN A 33 -12.49 -7.26 -17.55
CA ASN A 33 -13.94 -7.31 -17.41
C ASN A 33 -14.31 -6.80 -16.02
N LYS A 34 -15.58 -6.63 -15.75
CA LYS A 34 -16.06 -6.10 -14.47
C LYS A 34 -15.59 -6.97 -13.30
N ARG A 35 -15.65 -8.29 -13.44
CA ARG A 35 -15.26 -9.21 -12.37
C ARG A 35 -13.78 -9.06 -12.01
N LEU A 36 -12.91 -9.06 -13.01
CA LEU A 36 -11.47 -8.93 -12.78
C LEU A 36 -11.14 -7.57 -12.19
N LYS A 37 -11.79 -6.52 -12.67
CA LYS A 37 -11.61 -5.17 -12.16
C LYS A 37 -12.01 -5.07 -10.68
N ASP A 38 -13.15 -5.64 -10.31
CA ASP A 38 -13.64 -5.64 -8.93
C ASP A 38 -12.67 -6.40 -8.01
N ILE A 39 -12.22 -7.58 -8.42
CA ILE A 39 -11.29 -8.39 -7.64
C ILE A 39 -9.99 -7.59 -7.41
N THR A 40 -9.45 -6.99 -8.44
CA THR A 40 -8.21 -6.21 -8.35
C THR A 40 -8.39 -5.02 -7.42
N TYR A 41 -9.51 -4.31 -7.54
CA TYR A 41 -9.83 -3.18 -6.68
C TYR A 41 -9.87 -3.60 -5.21
N TYR A 42 -10.58 -4.69 -4.89
CA TYR A 42 -10.68 -5.17 -3.52
C TYR A 42 -9.34 -5.64 -2.96
N ARG A 43 -8.49 -6.22 -3.79
CA ARG A 43 -7.15 -6.60 -3.34
C ARG A 43 -6.32 -5.37 -2.97
N LEU A 44 -6.37 -4.31 -3.77
CA LEU A 44 -5.66 -3.07 -3.48
C LEU A 44 -6.22 -2.38 -2.23
N ILE A 45 -7.54 -2.35 -2.07
CA ILE A 45 -8.18 -1.77 -0.88
C ILE A 45 -7.80 -2.56 0.38
N SER A 46 -7.76 -3.88 0.31
CA SER A 46 -7.35 -4.72 1.44
C SER A 46 -5.90 -4.43 1.84
N LEU A 47 -5.02 -4.27 0.86
CA LEU A 47 -3.61 -3.91 1.11
C LEU A 47 -3.51 -2.52 1.74
N GLN A 48 -4.35 -1.58 1.29
CA GLN A 48 -4.41 -0.24 1.89
C GLN A 48 -4.82 -0.31 3.37
N HIS A 49 -5.78 -1.16 3.71
CA HIS A 49 -6.19 -1.35 5.10
C HIS A 49 -5.05 -1.89 5.96
N VAL A 50 -4.25 -2.82 5.43
CA VAL A 50 -3.07 -3.32 6.11
C VAL A 50 -2.09 -2.17 6.38
N ALA A 51 -1.85 -1.33 5.38
CA ALA A 51 -0.95 -0.17 5.54
C ALA A 51 -1.46 0.79 6.62
N PHE A 52 -2.76 1.07 6.67
CA PHE A 52 -3.33 1.94 7.70
C PHE A 52 -3.17 1.36 9.10
N LYS A 53 -3.37 0.05 9.26
CA LYS A 53 -3.18 -0.61 10.55
C LYS A 53 -1.72 -0.57 10.98
N MET A 54 -0.79 -0.71 10.05
CA MET A 54 0.64 -0.58 10.32
C MET A 54 0.98 0.85 10.77
N GLN A 55 0.39 1.86 10.13
CA GLN A 55 0.57 3.26 10.54
C GLN A 55 0.15 3.48 11.99
N ASP A 56 -0.97 2.89 12.41
CA ASP A 56 -1.45 3.02 13.78
C ASP A 56 -0.44 2.44 14.77
N VAL A 57 0.11 1.27 14.46
CA VAL A 57 1.13 0.63 15.28
C VAL A 57 2.39 1.49 15.38
N PHE A 58 2.86 1.99 14.24
CA PHE A 58 4.09 2.79 14.18
C PHE A 58 3.92 4.14 14.89
N LYS A 59 2.74 4.74 14.76
CA LYS A 59 2.46 6.03 15.42
C LYS A 59 2.41 5.87 16.94
N LYS A 60 1.90 4.76 17.45
CA LYS A 60 1.92 4.45 18.88
C LYS A 60 3.34 4.24 19.39
N ASP A 61 4.18 3.58 18.58
CA ASP A 61 5.58 3.34 18.94
C ASP A 61 6.41 4.61 18.88
N ASN A 62 6.11 5.47 17.91
CA ASN A 62 6.88 6.71 17.67
C ASN A 62 5.92 7.83 17.29
N PRO A 63 5.61 8.77 18.22
CA PRO A 63 4.71 9.90 17.92
C PRO A 63 5.17 10.78 16.75
N ASP A 64 6.47 10.75 16.43
CA ASP A 64 7.02 11.53 15.33
C ASP A 64 6.93 10.81 13.98
N PHE A 65 6.35 9.61 13.97
CA PHE A 65 6.19 8.84 12.72
C PHE A 65 5.32 9.60 11.71
N ASP A 66 5.81 9.72 10.48
CA ASP A 66 5.14 10.43 9.40
C ASP A 66 4.25 9.46 8.61
N CYS A 67 2.96 9.46 8.93
CA CYS A 67 1.97 8.60 8.27
C CYS A 67 1.84 8.90 6.78
N GLU A 68 1.90 10.18 6.41
CA GLU A 68 1.76 10.60 5.02
C GLU A 68 2.92 10.09 4.17
N GLU A 69 4.15 10.26 4.65
CA GLU A 69 5.34 9.76 3.95
C GLU A 69 5.27 8.25 3.77
N PHE A 70 4.90 7.52 4.84
CA PHE A 70 4.76 6.06 4.77
C PHE A 70 3.71 5.64 3.75
N PHE A 71 2.55 6.28 3.76
CA PHE A 71 1.48 5.95 2.83
C PHE A 71 1.88 6.21 1.38
N ASN A 72 2.57 7.33 1.14
CA ASN A 72 3.07 7.65 -0.19
C ASN A 72 4.11 6.63 -0.66
N ASP A 73 4.98 6.18 0.24
CA ASP A 73 5.99 5.17 -0.08
C ASP A 73 5.37 3.81 -0.39
N CYS A 74 4.19 3.51 0.15
CA CYS A 74 3.44 2.28 -0.17
C CYS A 74 2.86 2.28 -1.59
N ASN A 75 2.70 3.44 -2.20
CA ASN A 75 2.27 3.63 -3.59
C ASN A 75 0.93 3.02 -3.97
N ILE A 76 0.06 2.72 -3.00
CA ILE A 76 -1.24 2.10 -3.27
C ILE A 76 -2.21 3.09 -3.89
N GLY A 77 -2.22 4.32 -3.40
CA GLY A 77 -3.11 5.38 -3.90
C GLY A 77 -2.92 5.62 -5.38
N SER A 78 -1.66 5.66 -5.85
CA SER A 78 -1.34 5.82 -7.27
C SER A 78 -1.87 4.65 -8.11
N GLN A 79 -1.77 3.42 -7.58
CA GLN A 79 -2.25 2.24 -8.30
C GLN A 79 -3.77 2.27 -8.43
N ILE A 80 -4.48 2.63 -7.37
CA ILE A 80 -5.95 2.74 -7.39
C ILE A 80 -6.39 3.82 -8.38
N THR A 81 -5.78 5.00 -8.31
CA THR A 81 -6.10 6.12 -9.20
C THR A 81 -5.87 5.74 -10.67
N ARG A 82 -4.76 5.08 -10.95
CA ARG A 82 -4.37 4.68 -12.30
C ARG A 82 -5.36 3.72 -12.94
N GLN A 83 -5.94 2.80 -12.14
CA GLN A 83 -6.82 1.74 -12.66
C GLN A 83 -8.30 2.10 -12.62
N PHE A 84 -8.75 2.84 -11.62
CA PHE A 84 -10.18 2.90 -11.29
C PHE A 84 -10.75 4.32 -11.25
N ILE A 85 -9.92 5.31 -11.45
CA ILE A 85 -10.32 6.71 -11.53
C ILE A 85 -9.79 7.31 -12.80
#